data_1cc0dd2ada6fdefdf7bef2635b6d643c
#
_entry.id   1cc0dd2ada6fdefdf7bef2635b6d643c
#
_cell.length_a   1.000
_cell.length_b   1.000
_cell.length_c   1.000
_cell.angle_alpha   90.00
_cell.angle_beta   90.00
_cell.angle_gamma   90.00
#
_symmetry.space_group_name_H-M   'P 1'
#
loop_
_entity.id
_entity.type
_entity.pdbx_description
1 polymer ?
#
loop_
_entity_poly.entity_id
_entity_poly.type
_entity_poly.pdbx_seq_one_letter_code
_entity_poly.pdbx_strand_id
1 'polypeptide(L)'
;MYENNLDGWIRQALDIMAANGIPGSYEGIYRNIMRESTGNPQAINLWDSNAAAGIPSKGLLQVIDPTFAAYHVPGTAFDVWDPVANIVAACNYAAHRYGSMDNVNSAY
;
A
#
# COMPACT_ATOMS: atom_id res chain seq x y z
N MET A 1 8.18 -10.33 16.78
CA MET A 1 6.86 -9.67 16.86
C MET A 1 6.95 -8.25 16.34
N TYR A 2 5.95 -7.78 15.63
CA TYR A 2 5.97 -6.45 15.02
C TYR A 2 5.24 -5.44 15.91
N GLU A 3 5.75 -4.23 15.97
CA GLU A 3 5.09 -3.17 16.70
C GLU A 3 3.87 -2.65 15.91
N ASN A 4 2.86 -2.18 16.61
CA ASN A 4 1.67 -1.62 15.99
C ASN A 4 1.88 -0.12 15.71
N ASN A 5 2.80 0.17 14.78
CA ASN A 5 3.13 1.51 14.31
C ASN A 5 3.64 1.40 12.88
N LEU A 6 3.94 2.53 12.26
CA LEU A 6 4.37 2.57 10.86
C LEU A 6 5.60 1.68 10.61
N ASP A 7 6.61 1.75 11.45
CA ASP A 7 7.81 0.92 11.31
C ASP A 7 7.44 -0.57 11.34
N GLY A 8 6.64 -0.98 12.33
CA GLY A 8 6.22 -2.38 12.45
C GLY A 8 5.38 -2.84 11.27
N TRP A 9 4.47 -1.99 10.77
CA TRP A 9 3.65 -2.34 9.61
C TRP A 9 4.49 -2.54 8.35
N ILE A 10 5.49 -1.68 8.13
CA ILE A 10 6.39 -1.83 6.97
C ILE A 10 7.21 -3.10 7.09
N ARG A 11 7.76 -3.40 8.28
CA ARG A 11 8.56 -4.61 8.49
C ARG A 11 7.75 -5.88 8.29
N GLN A 12 6.54 -5.92 8.82
CA GLN A 12 5.64 -7.06 8.61
C GLN A 12 5.27 -7.21 7.14
N ALA A 13 4.96 -6.11 6.46
CA ALA A 13 4.65 -6.13 5.04
C ALA A 13 5.83 -6.68 4.22
N LEU A 14 7.06 -6.25 4.53
CA LEU A 14 8.25 -6.73 3.83
C LEU A 14 8.45 -8.23 3.98
N ASP A 15 8.20 -8.79 5.16
CA ASP A 15 8.31 -10.23 5.39
C ASP A 15 7.27 -11.01 4.56
N ILE A 16 6.04 -10.51 4.51
CA ILE A 16 4.98 -11.11 3.69
C ILE A 16 5.32 -11.00 2.21
N MET A 17 5.81 -9.84 1.78
CA MET A 17 6.23 -9.61 0.39
C MET A 17 7.34 -10.58 -0.01
N ALA A 18 8.35 -10.75 0.84
CA ALA A 18 9.45 -11.67 0.55
C ALA A 18 8.94 -13.11 0.37
N ALA A 19 8.00 -13.54 1.21
CA ALA A 19 7.40 -14.87 1.11
C ALA A 19 6.57 -15.06 -0.17
N ASN A 20 6.13 -13.97 -0.80
CA ASN A 20 5.30 -13.99 -2.01
C ASN A 20 6.04 -13.51 -3.26
N GLY A 21 7.36 -13.28 -3.16
CA GLY A 21 8.16 -12.84 -4.31
C GLY A 21 7.83 -11.42 -4.79
N ILE A 22 7.31 -10.57 -3.92
CA ILE A 22 6.97 -9.18 -4.25
C ILE A 22 8.16 -8.29 -3.91
N PRO A 23 8.75 -7.58 -4.90
CA PRO A 23 9.90 -6.72 -4.63
C PRO A 23 9.52 -5.42 -3.94
N GLY A 24 10.47 -4.84 -3.22
CA GLY A 24 10.34 -3.55 -2.57
C GLY A 24 11.30 -3.44 -1.40
N SER A 25 11.65 -2.22 -1.04
CA SER A 25 12.52 -1.92 0.09
C SER A 25 11.77 -1.12 1.15
N TYR A 26 12.28 -1.14 2.38
CA TYR A 26 11.75 -0.31 3.46
C TYR A 26 11.72 1.17 3.05
N GLU A 27 12.82 1.66 2.50
CA GLU A 27 12.95 3.07 2.15
C GLU A 27 12.00 3.47 1.03
N GLY A 28 11.85 2.62 0.01
CA GLY A 28 10.91 2.87 -1.08
C GLY A 28 9.47 2.91 -0.59
N ILE A 29 9.10 1.97 0.26
CA ILE A 29 7.75 1.93 0.86
C ILE A 29 7.53 3.16 1.74
N TYR A 30 8.47 3.47 2.62
CA TYR A 30 8.36 4.62 3.52
C TYR A 30 8.22 5.92 2.74
N ARG A 31 9.06 6.13 1.72
CA ARG A 31 9.01 7.33 0.88
C ARG A 31 7.63 7.51 0.24
N ASN A 32 7.08 6.43 -0.31
CA ASN A 32 5.77 6.48 -0.96
C ASN A 32 4.65 6.72 0.06
N ILE A 33 4.71 6.07 1.22
CA ILE A 33 3.72 6.30 2.28
C ILE A 33 3.71 7.77 2.72
N MET A 34 4.90 8.35 2.92
CA MET A 34 4.97 9.74 3.37
C MET A 34 4.40 10.69 2.33
N ARG A 35 4.62 10.42 1.04
CA ARG A 35 4.02 11.23 -0.03
C ARG A 35 2.52 11.04 -0.12
N GLU A 36 2.01 9.80 0.01
CA GLU A 36 0.60 9.50 -0.22
C GLU A 36 -0.30 9.85 0.97
N SER A 37 0.15 9.59 2.18
CA SER A 37 -0.72 9.69 3.37
C SER A 37 -0.04 10.35 4.58
N THR A 38 1.24 10.67 4.48
CA THR A 38 2.08 11.11 5.63
C THR A 38 2.01 10.12 6.80
N GLY A 39 1.81 8.83 6.50
CA GLY A 39 1.76 7.78 7.51
C GLY A 39 0.41 7.57 8.17
N ASN A 40 -0.65 8.15 7.64
CA ASN A 40 -1.98 8.00 8.19
C ASN A 40 -2.73 6.82 7.57
N PRO A 41 -2.97 5.73 8.32
CA PRO A 41 -3.69 4.56 7.77
C PRO A 41 -5.16 4.84 7.47
N GLN A 42 -5.72 5.95 7.94
CA GLN A 42 -7.10 6.34 7.70
C GLN A 42 -7.23 7.43 6.62
N ALA A 43 -6.15 7.75 5.92
CA ALA A 43 -6.17 8.77 4.87
C ALA A 43 -7.12 8.38 3.74
N ILE A 44 -7.89 9.36 3.27
CA ILE A 44 -8.81 9.17 2.16
C ILE A 44 -8.74 10.40 1.25
N ASN A 45 -8.67 10.17 -0.07
CA ASN A 45 -8.68 11.24 -1.06
C ASN A 45 -10.09 11.39 -1.62
N LEU A 46 -10.72 12.53 -1.34
CA LEU A 46 -12.09 12.81 -1.74
C LEU A 46 -12.20 13.88 -2.84
N TRP A 47 -11.08 14.24 -3.48
CA TRP A 47 -11.06 15.37 -4.42
C TRP A 47 -10.52 15.05 -5.82
N ASP A 48 -10.03 13.83 -6.08
CA ASP A 48 -9.53 13.46 -7.39
C ASP A 48 -10.62 12.79 -8.25
N SER A 49 -10.26 12.39 -9.49
CA SER A 49 -11.20 11.75 -10.41
C SER A 49 -11.71 10.41 -9.90
N ASN A 50 -10.90 9.66 -9.15
CA ASN A 50 -11.35 8.40 -8.56
C ASN A 50 -12.41 8.64 -7.50
N ALA A 51 -12.23 9.66 -6.66
CA ALA A 51 -13.23 10.04 -5.67
C ALA A 51 -14.53 10.49 -6.33
N ALA A 52 -14.43 11.27 -7.40
CA ALA A 52 -15.60 11.71 -8.17
C ALA A 52 -16.36 10.54 -8.80
N ALA A 53 -15.67 9.45 -9.13
CA ALA A 53 -16.28 8.23 -9.66
C ALA A 53 -16.81 7.29 -8.55
N GLY A 54 -16.72 7.69 -7.29
CA GLY A 54 -17.18 6.87 -6.15
C GLY A 54 -16.20 5.82 -5.68
N ILE A 55 -14.92 5.90 -6.09
CA ILE A 55 -13.86 4.96 -5.71
C ILE A 55 -12.64 5.71 -5.18
N PRO A 56 -12.76 6.40 -4.03
CA PRO A 56 -11.65 7.18 -3.49
C PRO A 56 -10.44 6.31 -3.13
N SER A 57 -9.25 6.91 -3.17
CA SER A 57 -8.03 6.27 -2.69
C SER A 57 -7.99 6.25 -1.18
N LYS A 58 -7.54 5.14 -0.60
CA LYS A 58 -7.64 4.86 0.84
C LYS A 58 -6.34 4.36 1.43
N GLY A 59 -6.07 4.75 2.67
CA GLY A 59 -5.04 4.18 3.52
C GLY A 59 -3.63 4.66 3.21
N LEU A 60 -2.67 3.97 3.77
CA LEU A 60 -1.26 4.37 3.77
C LEU A 60 -0.72 4.65 2.36
N LEU A 61 -1.00 3.78 1.41
CA LEU A 61 -0.51 3.92 0.03
C LEU A 61 -1.61 4.29 -0.96
N GLN A 62 -2.74 4.78 -0.44
CA GLN A 62 -3.81 5.36 -1.24
C GLN A 62 -4.28 4.43 -2.36
N VAL A 63 -4.83 3.28 -1.96
CA VAL A 63 -5.30 2.24 -2.87
C VAL A 63 -6.81 2.37 -3.05
N ILE A 64 -7.28 2.27 -4.29
CA ILE A 64 -8.72 2.22 -4.59
C ILE A 64 -9.23 0.79 -4.40
N ASP A 65 -10.53 0.64 -4.08
CA ASP A 65 -11.12 -0.66 -3.78
C ASP A 65 -10.92 -1.71 -4.87
N PRO A 66 -11.11 -1.39 -6.18
CA PRO A 66 -10.89 -2.39 -7.23
C PRO A 66 -9.44 -2.90 -7.30
N THR A 67 -8.46 -2.01 -7.09
CA THR A 67 -7.05 -2.39 -7.08
C THR A 67 -6.75 -3.26 -5.87
N PHE A 68 -7.29 -2.91 -4.70
CA PHE A 68 -7.11 -3.71 -3.50
C PHE A 68 -7.67 -5.13 -3.69
N ALA A 69 -8.86 -5.24 -4.25
CA ALA A 69 -9.48 -6.56 -4.50
C ALA A 69 -8.65 -7.40 -5.47
N ALA A 70 -8.09 -6.77 -6.52
CA ALA A 70 -7.32 -7.46 -7.55
C ALA A 70 -5.93 -7.89 -7.07
N TYR A 71 -5.32 -7.14 -6.16
CA TYR A 71 -3.92 -7.35 -5.74
C TYR A 71 -3.77 -7.74 -4.28
N HIS A 72 -4.87 -7.98 -3.58
CA HIS A 72 -4.85 -8.49 -2.21
C HIS A 72 -4.08 -9.80 -2.14
N VAL A 73 -3.21 -9.93 -1.12
CA VAL A 73 -2.37 -11.12 -0.94
C VAL A 73 -2.96 -11.97 0.19
N PRO A 74 -3.21 -13.27 -0.06
CA PRO A 74 -3.66 -14.17 1.00
C PRO A 74 -2.70 -14.17 2.19
N GLY A 75 -3.25 -14.20 3.39
CA GLY A 75 -2.46 -14.07 4.63
C GLY A 75 -2.49 -12.67 5.20
N THR A 76 -2.97 -11.68 4.44
CA THR A 76 -3.26 -10.34 4.95
C THR A 76 -4.77 -10.16 5.11
N ALA A 77 -5.19 -9.21 5.95
CA ALA A 77 -6.62 -8.91 6.13
C ALA A 77 -7.24 -8.45 4.80
N PHE A 78 -8.46 -8.87 4.52
CA PHE A 78 -9.17 -8.35 3.34
C PHE A 78 -9.89 -7.04 3.72
N ASP A 79 -9.10 -6.05 4.03
CA ASP A 79 -9.54 -4.74 4.50
C ASP A 79 -8.52 -3.70 4.03
N VAL A 80 -8.96 -2.81 3.15
CA VAL A 80 -8.09 -1.77 2.56
C VAL A 80 -7.53 -0.83 3.63
N TRP A 81 -8.21 -0.69 4.76
CA TRP A 81 -7.77 0.16 5.87
C TRP A 81 -6.75 -0.52 6.79
N ASP A 82 -6.60 -1.84 6.70
CA ASP A 82 -5.56 -2.52 7.45
C ASP A 82 -4.20 -2.09 6.92
N PRO A 83 -3.31 -1.54 7.76
CA PRO A 83 -2.07 -0.97 7.27
C PRO A 83 -1.17 -1.96 6.55
N VAL A 84 -1.04 -3.18 7.07
CA VAL A 84 -0.19 -4.20 6.43
C VAL A 84 -0.80 -4.66 5.12
N ALA A 85 -2.10 -4.93 5.10
CA ALA A 85 -2.79 -5.36 3.88
C ALA A 85 -2.72 -4.28 2.79
N ASN A 86 -2.86 -3.01 3.17
CA ASN A 86 -2.76 -1.88 2.26
C ASN A 86 -1.37 -1.80 1.61
N ILE A 87 -0.31 -1.89 2.43
CA ILE A 87 1.07 -1.84 1.94
C ILE A 87 1.33 -3.01 0.98
N VAL A 88 0.97 -4.23 1.37
CA VAL A 88 1.26 -5.43 0.57
C VAL A 88 0.51 -5.39 -0.76
N ALA A 89 -0.77 -5.04 -0.75
CA ALA A 89 -1.55 -4.94 -1.98
C ALA A 89 -0.99 -3.86 -2.91
N ALA A 90 -0.62 -2.70 -2.37
CA ALA A 90 -0.03 -1.62 -3.17
C ALA A 90 1.30 -2.03 -3.78
N CYS A 91 2.15 -2.71 -3.02
CA CYS A 91 3.45 -3.18 -3.51
C CYS A 91 3.28 -4.29 -4.56
N ASN A 92 2.28 -5.15 -4.40
CA ASN A 92 1.95 -6.17 -5.39
C ASN A 92 1.49 -5.51 -6.71
N TYR A 93 0.62 -4.52 -6.62
CA TYR A 93 0.21 -3.73 -7.79
C TYR A 93 1.41 -3.06 -8.45
N ALA A 94 2.25 -2.39 -7.66
CA ALA A 94 3.43 -1.69 -8.17
C ALA A 94 4.42 -2.65 -8.84
N ALA A 95 4.55 -3.87 -8.33
CA ALA A 95 5.40 -4.89 -8.94
C ALA A 95 4.92 -5.24 -10.35
N HIS A 96 3.61 -5.37 -10.55
CA HIS A 96 3.03 -5.67 -11.85
C HIS A 96 3.07 -4.48 -12.80
N ARG A 97 2.86 -3.28 -12.30
CA ARG A 97 2.73 -2.07 -13.13
C ARG A 97 4.06 -1.38 -13.40
N TYR A 98 4.96 -1.38 -12.41
CA TYR A 98 6.20 -0.59 -12.44
C TYR A 98 7.45 -1.41 -12.18
N GLY A 99 7.31 -2.71 -11.94
CA GLY A 99 8.41 -3.61 -11.59
C GLY A 99 8.70 -3.66 -10.09
N SER A 100 8.51 -2.57 -9.37
CA SER A 100 8.70 -2.48 -7.91
C SER A 100 8.15 -1.16 -7.41
N MET A 101 7.70 -1.15 -6.15
CA MET A 101 7.37 0.11 -5.46
C MET A 101 8.58 1.05 -5.40
N ASP A 102 9.78 0.50 -5.42
CA ASP A 102 11.00 1.31 -5.42
C ASP A 102 11.15 2.17 -6.68
N ASN A 103 10.48 1.81 -7.77
CA ASN A 103 10.47 2.57 -9.01
C ASN A 103 9.41 3.68 -9.04
N VAL A 104 8.57 3.76 -8.02
CA VAL A 104 7.52 4.78 -7.94
C VAL A 104 8.07 6.01 -7.22
N ASN A 105 8.20 7.11 -7.95
CA ASN A 105 8.79 8.36 -7.44
C ASN A 105 7.82 9.55 -7.50
N SER A 106 6.57 9.31 -7.89
CA SER A 106 5.52 10.33 -7.97
C SER A 106 4.17 9.66 -7.70
N ALA A 107 3.11 10.45 -7.49
CA ALA A 107 1.78 9.90 -7.29
C ALA A 107 1.38 9.00 -8.47
N TYR A 108 0.81 7.85 -8.12
CA TYR A 108 0.41 6.87 -9.12
C TYR A 108 -1.10 6.72 -9.26
#